data_fd094c53540ff7b9b5e413252133b99d
#
_entry.id   fd094c53540ff7b9b5e413252133b99d
#
_cell.length_a   1.000
_cell.length_b   1.000
_cell.length_c   1.000
_cell.angle_alpha   90.00
_cell.angle_beta   90.00
_cell.angle_gamma   90.00
#
_symmetry.space_group_name_H-M   'P 1'
#
loop_
_entity.id
_entity.type
_entity.pdbx_description
1 polymer ?
#
loop_
_entity_poly.entity_id
_entity_poly.type
_entity_poly.pdbx_seq_one_letter_code
_entity_poly.pdbx_strand_id
1 'polypeptide(L)'
;MLSLHERGGVRHIKGRGPGPRVAVVHRSLESEHDIPRGAADGAVAWGMQESVSGHRPSAACRRLVAVDIVALLVGWSAGWAIGRGDTPLTAMSTGIAMIAAGFAATIACFSAARLYRSPLNGIRSGALGRLVQSVAVAAMVIIVWQAALDDVVPRLVLTSVVGALVATTIARYGFDAWLVSRRARGDFRTTVVVAGTAIETTRLIEFLELNPETGFAAVATVGGRPVFADGATAGPRWMGGLGRTLEAVRRTGASGVLVGVNGLHGDAANQLVLTLSAAGIPAYLSSGLSAISRVRLDTLSLAHEPFALVRPPRHSRLQAVAKRALDLVLASVLLVMTAPVMAVAAVLIKMHDRGPVFFRQVRIGRNGEPFTLIKLRTMEVDAEARLADLRHRNERHGPLFKVSGDPRVTPIGGYLRSAAIDELPQLFNVLTGRMSIVGPRPALPAETAEFDDELQRRHLVRPGVTGLWQVEANHKASFDEYRRLDLFYVDNWSAAMDLAVMIDTVPVIARRALRALRRPAPSAPAPVGSPSPIPKAIEVGP
;
A
#
# COMPACT_ATOMS: atom_id res chain seq x y z
N MET A 1 -3.75 65.27 13.52
CA MET A 1 -3.70 66.21 12.39
C MET A 1 -4.18 65.44 11.20
N LEU A 2 -5.48 65.59 10.87
CA LEU A 2 -6.07 66.36 9.74
C LEU A 2 -5.79 65.65 8.42
N SER A 3 -6.72 65.33 7.52
CA SER A 3 -8.17 65.58 7.35
C SER A 3 -8.57 64.84 6.09
N LEU A 4 -9.67 64.10 6.07
CA LEU A 4 -10.94 64.38 5.35
C LEU A 4 -10.85 64.96 3.94
N HIS A 5 -11.43 64.26 2.94
CA HIS A 5 -12.50 64.75 2.05
C HIS A 5 -12.94 63.57 1.15
N GLU A 6 -14.06 63.10 1.25
CA GLU A 6 -15.45 63.13 0.81
C GLU A 6 -15.71 63.61 -0.64
N ARG A 7 -16.72 62.87 -1.19
CA ARG A 7 -17.69 63.15 -2.28
C ARG A 7 -17.36 62.43 -3.58
N GLY A 8 -18.17 61.64 -4.21
CA GLY A 8 -19.63 61.56 -4.21
C GLY A 8 -20.04 61.35 -5.67
N GLY A 9 -20.95 60.51 -5.99
CA GLY A 9 -21.47 60.46 -7.37
C GLY A 9 -22.16 59.16 -7.77
N VAL A 10 -23.38 58.98 -7.28
CA VAL A 10 -24.36 58.02 -7.84
C VAL A 10 -24.78 58.50 -9.23
N ARG A 11 -24.61 57.67 -10.26
CA ARG A 11 -25.39 57.80 -11.51
C ARG A 11 -26.06 56.47 -11.88
N HIS A 12 -27.35 56.48 -11.74
CA HIS A 12 -28.25 55.55 -12.40
C HIS A 12 -28.10 55.64 -13.92
N ILE A 13 -27.88 54.50 -14.58
CA ILE A 13 -28.24 54.37 -16.01
C ILE A 13 -29.08 53.09 -16.14
N LYS A 14 -30.38 53.33 -16.43
CA LYS A 14 -31.29 52.37 -17.01
C LYS A 14 -30.85 52.09 -18.45
N GLY A 15 -30.66 50.81 -18.79
CA GLY A 15 -30.49 50.37 -20.17
C GLY A 15 -30.95 48.90 -20.29
N ARG A 16 -32.21 48.76 -20.76
CA ARG A 16 -32.75 47.48 -21.23
C ARG A 16 -32.08 47.12 -22.56
N GLY A 17 -31.50 45.89 -22.65
CA GLY A 17 -31.13 45.27 -23.90
C GLY A 17 -31.10 43.73 -23.72
N PRO A 18 -31.57 42.93 -24.68
CA PRO A 18 -31.74 41.50 -24.52
C PRO A 18 -30.37 40.81 -24.52
N GLY A 19 -30.15 39.91 -23.56
CA GLY A 19 -28.96 39.09 -23.45
C GLY A 19 -28.75 38.15 -24.66
N PRO A 20 -27.52 37.74 -24.95
CA PRO A 20 -27.24 36.85 -26.07
C PRO A 20 -27.84 35.47 -25.81
N ARG A 21 -28.72 35.04 -26.74
CA ARG A 21 -29.17 33.66 -26.86
C ARG A 21 -27.95 32.80 -27.22
N VAL A 22 -27.56 31.89 -26.35
CA VAL A 22 -26.62 30.81 -26.66
C VAL A 22 -27.30 29.92 -27.69
N ALA A 23 -26.89 30.04 -28.93
CA ALA A 23 -27.28 29.12 -29.97
C ALA A 23 -26.54 27.79 -29.71
N VAL A 24 -27.27 26.77 -29.27
CA VAL A 24 -26.80 25.39 -29.26
C VAL A 24 -26.71 24.94 -30.71
N VAL A 25 -25.51 24.93 -31.24
CA VAL A 25 -25.22 24.34 -32.56
C VAL A 25 -25.25 22.82 -32.38
N HIS A 26 -26.40 22.23 -32.71
CA HIS A 26 -26.49 20.79 -32.97
C HIS A 26 -25.65 20.49 -34.23
N ARG A 27 -24.44 20.10 -34.06
CA ARG A 27 -23.64 19.45 -35.12
C ARG A 27 -23.92 17.96 -35.00
N SER A 28 -24.78 17.46 -35.86
CA SER A 28 -25.00 16.04 -36.11
C SER A 28 -23.70 15.42 -36.57
N LEU A 29 -23.02 14.67 -35.71
CA LEU A 29 -22.05 13.67 -36.10
C LEU A 29 -22.76 12.33 -36.05
N GLU A 30 -23.43 12.01 -37.15
CA GLU A 30 -23.78 10.64 -37.51
C GLU A 30 -22.48 9.91 -37.83
N SER A 31 -22.05 9.02 -36.96
CA SER A 31 -21.20 7.89 -37.34
C SER A 31 -21.54 6.71 -36.41
N GLU A 32 -22.31 5.82 -36.98
CA GLU A 32 -22.30 4.37 -36.79
C GLU A 32 -21.88 3.82 -35.45
N HIS A 33 -22.86 3.71 -34.53
CA HIS A 33 -22.88 2.60 -33.58
C HIS A 33 -24.32 2.07 -33.54
N ASP A 34 -24.61 1.12 -34.44
CA ASP A 34 -25.82 0.31 -34.43
C ASP A 34 -25.93 -0.44 -33.10
N ILE A 35 -26.73 0.11 -32.21
CA ILE A 35 -27.35 -0.65 -31.13
C ILE A 35 -28.74 -1.07 -31.66
N PRO A 36 -29.04 -2.37 -31.80
CA PRO A 36 -30.36 -2.79 -32.27
C PRO A 36 -31.46 -2.27 -31.35
N ARG A 37 -32.25 -1.35 -31.85
CA ARG A 37 -33.57 -0.93 -31.26
C ARG A 37 -34.61 -2.02 -31.51
N GLY A 38 -34.46 -3.17 -30.87
CA GLY A 38 -35.36 -4.28 -31.08
C GLY A 38 -35.45 -5.22 -29.89
N ALA A 39 -35.97 -4.71 -28.75
CA ALA A 39 -36.43 -5.57 -27.64
C ALA A 39 -37.25 -4.74 -26.62
N ALA A 40 -38.21 -3.94 -27.10
CA ALA A 40 -39.08 -3.16 -26.22
C ALA A 40 -40.52 -3.66 -26.20
N ASP A 41 -40.79 -4.89 -26.66
CA ASP A 41 -42.11 -5.53 -26.52
C ASP A 41 -41.97 -6.90 -25.88
N GLY A 42 -41.65 -6.92 -24.61
CA GLY A 42 -41.79 -8.03 -23.72
C GLY A 42 -42.04 -7.47 -22.34
N ALA A 43 -43.29 -7.37 -21.93
CA ALA A 43 -43.67 -7.09 -20.56
C ALA A 43 -42.90 -8.05 -19.66
N VAL A 44 -41.80 -7.59 -19.10
CA VAL A 44 -41.06 -8.28 -18.03
C VAL A 44 -41.98 -8.23 -16.83
N ALA A 45 -42.75 -9.29 -16.64
CA ALA A 45 -43.42 -9.57 -15.39
C ALA A 45 -42.38 -9.46 -14.29
N TRP A 46 -42.53 -8.47 -13.43
CA TRP A 46 -41.77 -8.35 -12.18
C TRP A 46 -42.19 -9.49 -11.25
N GLY A 47 -41.80 -10.71 -11.62
CA GLY A 47 -41.74 -11.78 -10.67
C GLY A 47 -40.69 -11.37 -9.65
N MET A 48 -41.12 -10.93 -8.49
CA MET A 48 -40.32 -10.85 -7.28
C MET A 48 -39.87 -12.27 -6.94
N GLN A 49 -38.91 -12.78 -7.71
CA GLN A 49 -38.15 -13.91 -7.29
C GLN A 49 -37.17 -13.37 -6.24
N GLU A 50 -37.52 -13.63 -4.98
CA GLU A 50 -36.61 -13.54 -3.84
C GLU A 50 -35.37 -14.36 -4.12
N SER A 51 -34.44 -13.80 -4.86
CA SER A 51 -33.05 -14.18 -4.80
C SER A 51 -32.26 -13.01 -4.25
N VAL A 52 -32.59 -12.59 -3.03
CA VAL A 52 -31.57 -12.12 -2.10
C VAL A 52 -30.70 -13.36 -1.85
N SER A 53 -29.90 -13.72 -2.84
CA SER A 53 -28.77 -14.60 -2.61
C SER A 53 -27.84 -13.81 -1.68
N GLY A 54 -28.13 -13.93 -0.39
CA GLY A 54 -27.25 -13.45 0.66
C GLY A 54 -25.86 -13.85 0.25
N HIS A 55 -24.97 -12.91 0.01
CA HIS A 55 -23.59 -13.14 -0.37
C HIS A 55 -23.01 -14.09 0.67
N ARG A 56 -23.02 -15.40 0.36
CA ARG A 56 -22.38 -16.40 1.23
C ARG A 56 -20.93 -15.93 1.42
N PRO A 57 -20.48 -15.74 2.67
CA PRO A 57 -19.14 -15.25 2.91
C PRO A 57 -18.16 -16.16 2.16
N SER A 58 -17.23 -15.58 1.42
CA SER A 58 -16.26 -16.35 0.64
C SER A 58 -15.53 -17.34 1.52
N ALA A 59 -15.06 -18.45 0.97
CA ALA A 59 -14.30 -19.45 1.74
C ALA A 59 -13.11 -18.80 2.50
N ALA A 60 -12.51 -17.78 1.93
CA ALA A 60 -11.46 -16.98 2.59
C ALA A 60 -11.99 -16.23 3.81
N CYS A 61 -13.18 -15.62 3.74
CA CYS A 61 -13.81 -14.95 4.88
C CYS A 61 -14.10 -15.90 6.03
N ARG A 62 -14.66 -17.07 5.74
CA ARG A 62 -14.94 -18.09 6.78
C ARG A 62 -13.68 -18.54 7.50
N ARG A 63 -12.58 -18.73 6.75
CA ARG A 63 -11.27 -19.09 7.33
C ARG A 63 -10.69 -17.96 8.17
N LEU A 64 -10.82 -16.70 7.72
CA LEU A 64 -10.38 -15.54 8.49
C LEU A 64 -11.12 -15.44 9.83
N VAL A 65 -12.45 -15.64 9.83
CA VAL A 65 -13.24 -15.66 11.08
C VAL A 65 -12.73 -16.76 12.02
N ALA A 66 -12.48 -17.97 11.51
CA ALA A 66 -11.94 -19.07 12.32
C ALA A 66 -10.55 -18.73 12.91
N VAL A 67 -9.69 -18.11 12.12
CA VAL A 67 -8.36 -17.68 12.57
C VAL A 67 -8.48 -16.61 13.68
N ASP A 68 -9.38 -15.64 13.52
CA ASP A 68 -9.60 -14.60 14.54
C ASP A 68 -10.18 -15.19 15.84
N ILE A 69 -11.12 -16.13 15.75
CA ILE A 69 -11.67 -16.83 16.92
C ILE A 69 -10.55 -17.48 17.73
N VAL A 70 -9.71 -18.27 17.08
CA VAL A 70 -8.59 -18.96 17.74
C VAL A 70 -7.60 -17.94 18.32
N ALA A 71 -7.22 -16.94 17.54
CA ALA A 71 -6.26 -15.92 17.96
C ALA A 71 -6.76 -15.10 19.18
N LEU A 72 -8.04 -14.73 19.18
CA LEU A 72 -8.65 -14.02 20.30
C LEU A 72 -8.71 -14.88 21.56
N LEU A 73 -9.12 -16.15 21.43
CA LEU A 73 -9.14 -17.07 22.59
C LEU A 73 -7.73 -17.20 23.18
N VAL A 74 -6.73 -17.44 22.33
CA VAL A 74 -5.33 -17.55 22.78
C VAL A 74 -4.85 -16.21 23.39
N GLY A 75 -5.11 -15.10 22.73
CA GLY A 75 -4.64 -13.80 23.18
C GLY A 75 -5.24 -13.35 24.52
N TRP A 76 -6.56 -13.47 24.68
CA TRP A 76 -7.25 -13.15 25.93
C TRP A 76 -6.82 -14.08 27.07
N SER A 77 -6.69 -15.39 26.82
CA SER A 77 -6.27 -16.36 27.82
C SER A 77 -4.82 -16.18 28.25
N ALA A 78 -3.90 -16.00 27.29
CA ALA A 78 -2.49 -15.77 27.57
C ALA A 78 -2.27 -14.46 28.33
N GLY A 79 -2.94 -13.38 27.91
CA GLY A 79 -2.86 -12.09 28.58
C GLY A 79 -3.41 -12.14 30.01
N TRP A 80 -4.51 -12.86 30.25
CA TRP A 80 -5.04 -13.11 31.59
C TRP A 80 -4.04 -13.92 32.43
N ALA A 81 -3.48 -15.01 31.89
CA ALA A 81 -2.50 -15.83 32.60
C ALA A 81 -1.26 -15.03 33.04
N ILE A 82 -0.77 -14.11 32.20
CA ILE A 82 0.35 -13.21 32.50
C ILE A 82 -0.06 -12.17 33.54
N GLY A 83 -1.26 -11.61 33.42
CA GLY A 83 -1.75 -10.51 34.27
C GLY A 83 -2.16 -10.93 35.68
N ARG A 84 -2.61 -12.19 35.85
CA ARG A 84 -3.12 -12.67 37.14
C ARG A 84 -2.08 -12.73 38.27
N GLY A 85 -0.79 -12.91 37.93
CA GLY A 85 0.25 -13.09 38.96
C GLY A 85 -0.09 -14.23 39.94
N ASP A 86 0.03 -13.95 41.24
CA ASP A 86 -0.24 -14.92 42.33
C ASP A 86 -1.69 -14.92 42.83
N THR A 87 -2.65 -14.45 42.00
CA THR A 87 -4.07 -14.43 42.41
C THR A 87 -4.59 -15.85 42.67
N PRO A 88 -5.36 -16.08 43.76
CA PRO A 88 -5.81 -17.41 44.14
C PRO A 88 -6.77 -18.00 43.07
N LEU A 89 -6.83 -19.33 43.00
CA LEU A 89 -7.69 -20.08 42.05
C LEU A 89 -9.19 -19.77 42.22
N THR A 90 -9.61 -19.22 43.35
CA THR A 90 -10.99 -18.75 43.59
C THR A 90 -11.41 -17.60 42.67
N ALA A 91 -10.46 -16.86 42.07
CA ALA A 91 -10.72 -15.84 41.05
C ALA A 91 -10.83 -16.42 39.62
N MET A 92 -10.84 -17.75 39.49
CA MET A 92 -10.84 -18.39 38.14
C MET A 92 -12.17 -18.19 37.41
N SER A 93 -13.31 -18.16 38.13
CA SER A 93 -14.63 -17.89 37.56
C SER A 93 -14.72 -16.46 36.95
N THR A 94 -14.20 -15.48 37.68
CA THR A 94 -14.11 -14.07 37.23
C THR A 94 -13.19 -13.95 36.01
N GLY A 95 -12.09 -14.69 35.99
CA GLY A 95 -11.16 -14.73 34.86
C GLY A 95 -11.81 -15.30 33.59
N ILE A 96 -12.53 -16.42 33.70
CA ILE A 96 -13.27 -17.03 32.59
C ILE A 96 -14.34 -16.08 32.06
N ALA A 97 -15.11 -15.44 32.97
CA ALA A 97 -16.11 -14.44 32.59
C ALA A 97 -15.50 -13.25 31.84
N MET A 98 -14.34 -12.76 32.28
CA MET A 98 -13.61 -11.67 31.63
C MET A 98 -13.12 -12.08 30.23
N ILE A 99 -12.54 -13.26 30.09
CA ILE A 99 -12.10 -13.78 28.80
C ILE A 99 -13.30 -13.92 27.85
N ALA A 100 -14.42 -14.47 28.31
CA ALA A 100 -15.62 -14.63 27.52
C ALA A 100 -16.22 -13.30 27.08
N ALA A 101 -16.33 -12.34 28.00
CA ALA A 101 -16.82 -11.00 27.71
C ALA A 101 -15.89 -10.24 26.73
N GLY A 102 -14.58 -10.31 26.94
CA GLY A 102 -13.57 -9.71 26.07
C GLY A 102 -13.59 -10.28 24.66
N PHE A 103 -13.68 -11.59 24.57
CA PHE A 103 -13.84 -12.30 23.29
C PHE A 103 -15.11 -11.87 22.56
N ALA A 104 -16.28 -11.93 23.24
CA ALA A 104 -17.56 -11.56 22.64
C ALA A 104 -17.59 -10.10 22.19
N ALA A 105 -17.12 -9.17 23.03
CA ALA A 105 -17.03 -7.75 22.70
C ALA A 105 -16.12 -7.51 21.49
N THR A 106 -14.96 -8.17 21.43
CA THR A 106 -14.02 -8.00 20.31
C THR A 106 -14.62 -8.52 19.00
N ILE A 107 -15.24 -9.70 18.98
CA ILE A 107 -15.90 -10.26 17.79
C ILE A 107 -17.05 -9.35 17.34
N ALA A 108 -17.86 -8.84 18.26
CA ALA A 108 -18.93 -7.90 17.94
C ALA A 108 -18.38 -6.62 17.31
N CYS A 109 -17.30 -6.04 17.87
CA CYS A 109 -16.62 -4.88 17.31
C CYS A 109 -16.02 -5.17 15.93
N PHE A 110 -15.41 -6.33 15.70
CA PHE A 110 -14.89 -6.72 14.37
C PHE A 110 -16.00 -6.82 13.34
N SER A 111 -17.15 -7.36 13.72
CA SER A 111 -18.33 -7.46 12.86
C SER A 111 -18.91 -6.09 12.54
N ALA A 112 -19.05 -5.22 13.53
CA ALA A 112 -19.53 -3.83 13.38
C ALA A 112 -18.57 -2.99 12.54
N ALA A 113 -17.26 -3.16 12.72
CA ALA A 113 -16.22 -2.52 11.90
C ALA A 113 -16.12 -3.09 10.47
N ARG A 114 -17.00 -4.02 10.09
CA ARG A 114 -17.05 -4.67 8.77
C ARG A 114 -15.73 -5.31 8.34
N LEU A 115 -14.95 -5.83 9.30
CA LEU A 115 -13.64 -6.46 9.05
C LEU A 115 -13.76 -7.77 8.26
N TYR A 116 -14.95 -8.37 8.20
CA TYR A 116 -15.24 -9.63 7.49
C TYR A 116 -15.93 -9.43 6.13
N ARG A 117 -16.29 -8.18 5.72
CA ARG A 117 -17.05 -7.97 4.48
C ARG A 117 -16.25 -8.16 3.21
N SER A 118 -14.94 -7.99 3.25
CA SER A 118 -14.10 -8.20 2.07
C SER A 118 -12.66 -8.57 2.46
N PRO A 119 -12.23 -9.80 2.19
CA PRO A 119 -10.82 -10.18 2.29
C PRO A 119 -10.00 -9.63 1.10
N LEU A 120 -10.64 -8.85 0.21
CA LEU A 120 -10.03 -8.31 -1.01
C LEU A 120 -9.18 -7.05 -0.77
N ASN A 121 -9.22 -6.49 0.42
CA ASN A 121 -8.56 -5.21 0.68
C ASN A 121 -7.10 -5.41 1.06
N GLY A 122 -6.23 -5.41 0.06
CA GLY A 122 -4.78 -5.45 0.20
C GLY A 122 -4.13 -4.21 0.84
N ILE A 123 -4.91 -3.27 1.38
CA ILE A 123 -4.35 -2.14 2.16
C ILE A 123 -4.39 -2.53 3.64
N ARG A 124 -3.32 -3.18 4.08
CA ARG A 124 -3.12 -3.65 5.46
C ARG A 124 -3.29 -2.55 6.49
N SER A 125 -2.88 -1.32 6.18
CA SER A 125 -2.99 -0.15 7.07
C SER A 125 -4.42 0.17 7.51
N GLY A 126 -5.39 0.13 6.60
CA GLY A 126 -6.78 0.41 6.94
C GLY A 126 -7.45 -0.70 7.76
N ALA A 127 -7.02 -1.96 7.60
CA ALA A 127 -7.52 -3.08 8.40
C ALA A 127 -6.93 -3.04 9.82
N LEU A 128 -5.63 -2.75 9.93
CA LEU A 128 -4.94 -2.66 11.22
C LEU A 128 -5.52 -1.54 12.10
N GLY A 129 -5.77 -0.35 11.54
CA GLY A 129 -6.39 0.75 12.30
C GLY A 129 -7.76 0.37 12.87
N ARG A 130 -8.62 -0.29 12.08
CA ARG A 130 -9.92 -0.79 12.55
C ARG A 130 -9.78 -1.90 13.60
N LEU A 131 -8.78 -2.76 13.46
CA LEU A 131 -8.49 -3.81 14.43
C LEU A 131 -8.09 -3.21 15.79
N VAL A 132 -7.12 -2.28 15.81
CA VAL A 132 -6.70 -1.57 17.02
C VAL A 132 -7.88 -0.84 17.66
N GLN A 133 -8.67 -0.10 16.88
CA GLN A 133 -9.86 0.58 17.36
C GLN A 133 -10.90 -0.39 17.96
N SER A 134 -11.13 -1.52 17.31
CA SER A 134 -12.09 -2.54 17.79
C SER A 134 -11.64 -3.16 19.12
N VAL A 135 -10.34 -3.47 19.25
CA VAL A 135 -9.79 -4.01 20.50
C VAL A 135 -9.81 -2.96 21.61
N ALA A 136 -9.54 -1.68 21.28
CA ALA A 136 -9.63 -0.59 22.25
C ALA A 136 -11.07 -0.38 22.77
N VAL A 137 -12.07 -0.44 21.88
CA VAL A 137 -13.49 -0.37 22.29
C VAL A 137 -13.86 -1.56 23.18
N ALA A 138 -13.44 -2.78 22.82
CA ALA A 138 -13.66 -3.96 23.65
C ALA A 138 -13.01 -3.82 25.03
N ALA A 139 -11.79 -3.27 25.10
CA ALA A 139 -11.10 -2.96 26.35
C ALA A 139 -11.91 -1.99 27.23
N MET A 140 -12.44 -0.93 26.61
CA MET A 140 -13.26 0.05 27.33
C MET A 140 -14.53 -0.59 27.91
N VAL A 141 -15.20 -1.47 27.14
CA VAL A 141 -16.37 -2.22 27.61
C VAL A 141 -16.03 -3.06 28.84
N ILE A 142 -14.87 -3.72 28.84
CA ILE A 142 -14.42 -4.55 29.97
C ILE A 142 -14.09 -3.70 31.19
N ILE A 143 -13.41 -2.57 31.00
CA ILE A 143 -13.08 -1.65 32.09
C ILE A 143 -14.37 -1.14 32.77
N VAL A 144 -15.36 -0.73 31.97
CA VAL A 144 -16.67 -0.27 32.48
C VAL A 144 -17.39 -1.41 33.20
N TRP A 145 -17.36 -2.63 32.67
CA TRP A 145 -17.98 -3.79 33.28
C TRP A 145 -17.31 -4.16 34.62
N GLN A 146 -15.98 -4.15 34.70
CA GLN A 146 -15.25 -4.40 35.94
C GLN A 146 -15.47 -3.28 36.97
N ALA A 147 -15.51 -2.01 36.54
CA ALA A 147 -15.81 -0.90 37.42
C ALA A 147 -17.20 -1.00 38.05
N ALA A 148 -18.18 -1.54 37.34
CA ALA A 148 -19.52 -1.79 37.84
C ALA A 148 -19.58 -2.93 38.89
N LEU A 149 -18.53 -3.75 38.97
CA LEU A 149 -18.39 -4.85 39.93
C LEU A 149 -17.43 -4.51 41.09
N ASP A 150 -16.97 -3.25 41.19
CA ASP A 150 -15.96 -2.77 42.13
C ASP A 150 -14.64 -3.58 42.15
N ASP A 151 -14.32 -4.28 41.03
CA ASP A 151 -13.16 -5.19 40.92
C ASP A 151 -12.30 -4.85 39.72
N VAL A 152 -11.83 -3.60 39.61
CA VAL A 152 -10.95 -3.20 38.50
C VAL A 152 -9.51 -3.59 38.79
N VAL A 153 -8.96 -4.56 38.00
CA VAL A 153 -7.54 -4.90 38.03
C VAL A 153 -6.87 -4.40 36.72
N PRO A 154 -6.34 -3.16 36.71
CA PRO A 154 -5.85 -2.54 35.46
C PRO A 154 -4.76 -3.35 34.78
N ARG A 155 -3.88 -4.01 35.53
CA ARG A 155 -2.82 -4.88 34.99
C ARG A 155 -3.41 -6.05 34.21
N LEU A 156 -4.47 -6.67 34.75
CA LEU A 156 -5.11 -7.84 34.10
C LEU A 156 -5.78 -7.46 32.78
N VAL A 157 -6.49 -6.32 32.76
CA VAL A 157 -7.09 -5.81 31.53
C VAL A 157 -6.03 -5.46 30.50
N LEU A 158 -4.99 -4.74 30.90
CA LEU A 158 -3.93 -4.30 29.99
C LEU A 158 -3.22 -5.50 29.36
N THR A 159 -2.82 -6.49 30.14
CA THR A 159 -2.12 -7.68 29.61
C THR A 159 -3.01 -8.50 28.68
N SER A 160 -4.31 -8.64 29.01
CA SER A 160 -5.27 -9.38 28.19
C SER A 160 -5.56 -8.66 26.87
N VAL A 161 -5.72 -7.34 26.88
CA VAL A 161 -5.90 -6.51 25.68
C VAL A 161 -4.67 -6.56 24.78
N VAL A 162 -3.48 -6.42 25.36
CA VAL A 162 -2.21 -6.53 24.62
C VAL A 162 -2.06 -7.93 24.03
N GLY A 163 -2.37 -8.97 24.81
CA GLY A 163 -2.35 -10.36 24.34
C GLY A 163 -3.29 -10.60 23.15
N ALA A 164 -4.54 -10.11 23.24
CA ALA A 164 -5.53 -10.20 22.17
C ALA A 164 -5.08 -9.44 20.92
N LEU A 165 -4.54 -8.23 21.06
CA LEU A 165 -4.05 -7.42 19.95
C LEU A 165 -2.85 -8.09 19.25
N VAL A 166 -1.88 -8.57 20.02
CA VAL A 166 -0.69 -9.23 19.48
C VAL A 166 -1.07 -10.53 18.76
N ALA A 167 -1.85 -11.38 19.42
CA ALA A 167 -2.26 -12.66 18.85
C ALA A 167 -3.06 -12.49 17.54
N THR A 168 -4.05 -11.59 17.52
CA THR A 168 -4.84 -11.33 16.31
C THR A 168 -4.02 -10.67 15.21
N THR A 169 -3.09 -9.77 15.53
CA THR A 169 -2.20 -9.17 14.54
C THR A 169 -1.30 -10.22 13.89
N ILE A 170 -0.66 -11.08 14.68
CA ILE A 170 0.19 -12.17 14.18
C ILE A 170 -0.62 -13.14 13.32
N ALA A 171 -1.79 -13.56 13.81
CA ALA A 171 -2.65 -14.53 13.12
C ALA A 171 -3.17 -13.98 11.78
N ARG A 172 -3.62 -12.74 11.75
CA ARG A 172 -4.05 -12.07 10.51
C ARG A 172 -2.89 -11.88 9.54
N TYR A 173 -1.73 -11.50 10.04
CA TYR A 173 -0.54 -11.38 9.22
C TYR A 173 -0.17 -12.74 8.55
N GLY A 174 -0.18 -13.82 9.35
CA GLY A 174 0.03 -15.18 8.84
C GLY A 174 -1.03 -15.60 7.82
N PHE A 175 -2.30 -15.28 8.11
CA PHE A 175 -3.40 -15.53 7.18
C PHE A 175 -3.26 -14.76 5.87
N ASP A 176 -2.90 -13.47 5.91
CA ASP A 176 -2.69 -12.66 4.72
C ASP A 176 -1.52 -13.21 3.88
N ALA A 177 -0.41 -13.56 4.50
CA ALA A 177 0.73 -14.17 3.81
C ALA A 177 0.35 -15.52 3.15
N TRP A 178 -0.43 -16.35 3.85
CA TRP A 178 -0.97 -17.60 3.32
C TRP A 178 -1.92 -17.34 2.15
N LEU A 179 -2.83 -16.36 2.27
CA LEU A 179 -3.81 -16.01 1.23
C LEU A 179 -3.12 -15.49 -0.04
N VAL A 180 -2.13 -14.58 0.10
CA VAL A 180 -1.32 -14.08 -1.00
C VAL A 180 -0.61 -15.25 -1.72
N SER A 181 0.00 -16.16 -0.96
CA SER A 181 0.65 -17.34 -1.53
C SER A 181 -0.32 -18.26 -2.28
N ARG A 182 -1.55 -18.44 -1.77
CA ARG A 182 -2.60 -19.21 -2.45
C ARG A 182 -3.12 -18.51 -3.70
N ARG A 183 -3.35 -17.21 -3.63
CA ARG A 183 -3.74 -16.40 -4.79
C ARG A 183 -2.70 -16.41 -5.89
N ALA A 184 -1.42 -16.35 -5.55
CA ALA A 184 -0.34 -16.48 -6.53
C ALA A 184 -0.40 -17.84 -7.28
N ARG A 185 -0.89 -18.90 -6.63
CA ARG A 185 -1.09 -20.23 -7.22
C ARG A 185 -2.43 -20.39 -7.95
N GLY A 186 -3.26 -19.33 -8.00
CA GLY A 186 -4.57 -19.36 -8.67
C GLY A 186 -5.77 -19.67 -7.76
N ASP A 187 -5.54 -20.06 -6.49
CA ASP A 187 -6.61 -20.33 -5.53
C ASP A 187 -7.23 -19.03 -5.00
N PHE A 188 -8.49 -19.06 -4.57
CA PHE A 188 -9.20 -17.93 -3.96
C PHE A 188 -9.20 -16.65 -4.80
N ARG A 189 -9.16 -16.77 -6.14
CA ARG A 189 -9.34 -15.67 -7.06
C ARG A 189 -10.80 -15.54 -7.47
N THR A 190 -11.28 -14.31 -7.56
CA THR A 190 -12.58 -13.95 -8.14
C THR A 190 -12.38 -13.70 -9.63
N THR A 191 -12.96 -14.52 -10.47
CA THR A 191 -12.89 -14.34 -11.93
C THR A 191 -13.76 -13.16 -12.35
N VAL A 192 -13.23 -12.25 -13.15
CA VAL A 192 -13.95 -11.06 -13.62
C VAL A 192 -13.77 -10.87 -15.13
N VAL A 193 -14.81 -10.32 -15.76
CA VAL A 193 -14.72 -9.74 -17.10
C VAL A 193 -14.32 -8.28 -16.93
N VAL A 194 -13.33 -7.80 -17.69
CA VAL A 194 -12.91 -6.40 -17.68
C VAL A 194 -13.62 -5.66 -18.81
N ALA A 195 -14.36 -4.60 -18.46
CA ALA A 195 -15.12 -3.78 -19.39
C ALA A 195 -14.61 -2.33 -19.38
N GLY A 196 -14.40 -1.73 -20.54
CA GLY A 196 -13.92 -0.36 -20.67
C GLY A 196 -13.40 -0.01 -22.05
N THR A 197 -12.74 1.14 -22.18
CA THR A 197 -11.97 1.50 -23.39
C THR A 197 -10.71 0.65 -23.53
N ALA A 198 -10.05 0.69 -24.68
CA ALA A 198 -8.81 -0.05 -24.91
C ALA A 198 -7.72 0.31 -23.88
N ILE A 199 -7.55 1.58 -23.57
CA ILE A 199 -6.57 2.08 -22.60
C ILE A 199 -6.88 1.60 -21.18
N GLU A 200 -8.15 1.66 -20.78
CA GLU A 200 -8.56 1.24 -19.43
C GLU A 200 -8.50 -0.26 -19.25
N THR A 201 -8.93 -1.05 -20.24
CA THR A 201 -8.84 -2.51 -20.19
C THR A 201 -7.40 -2.97 -20.11
N THR A 202 -6.48 -2.39 -20.89
CA THR A 202 -5.04 -2.68 -20.82
C THR A 202 -4.50 -2.38 -19.42
N ARG A 203 -4.72 -1.16 -18.92
CA ARG A 203 -4.28 -0.72 -17.60
C ARG A 203 -4.81 -1.60 -16.47
N LEU A 204 -6.10 -1.98 -16.53
CA LEU A 204 -6.72 -2.81 -15.48
C LEU A 204 -6.17 -4.23 -15.51
N ILE A 205 -5.91 -4.80 -16.69
CA ILE A 205 -5.30 -6.13 -16.83
C ILE A 205 -3.88 -6.11 -16.25
N GLU A 206 -3.03 -5.19 -16.68
CA GLU A 206 -1.67 -5.03 -16.16
C GLU A 206 -1.68 -4.85 -14.62
N PHE A 207 -2.61 -4.03 -14.11
CA PHE A 207 -2.77 -3.86 -12.66
C PHE A 207 -3.10 -5.19 -11.96
N LEU A 208 -4.02 -6.01 -12.50
CA LEU A 208 -4.39 -7.28 -11.90
C LEU A 208 -3.27 -8.32 -11.98
N GLU A 209 -2.50 -8.33 -13.05
CA GLU A 209 -1.35 -9.22 -13.23
C GLU A 209 -0.18 -8.87 -12.31
N LEU A 210 0.09 -7.58 -12.14
CA LEU A 210 1.13 -7.09 -11.22
C LEU A 210 0.75 -7.25 -9.74
N ASN A 211 -0.56 -7.30 -9.43
CA ASN A 211 -1.07 -7.35 -8.05
C ASN A 211 -2.01 -8.56 -7.83
N PRO A 212 -1.49 -9.80 -7.90
CA PRO A 212 -2.29 -11.01 -7.73
C PRO A 212 -2.90 -11.14 -6.32
N GLU A 213 -2.35 -10.43 -5.33
CA GLU A 213 -2.89 -10.32 -3.97
C GLU A 213 -4.26 -9.65 -3.92
N THR A 214 -4.66 -8.87 -4.92
CA THR A 214 -6.01 -8.30 -5.02
C THR A 214 -7.08 -9.38 -5.04
N GLY A 215 -6.73 -10.59 -5.50
CA GLY A 215 -7.63 -11.73 -5.57
C GLY A 215 -8.60 -11.66 -6.75
N PHE A 216 -8.41 -10.77 -7.71
CA PHE A 216 -9.12 -10.77 -8.99
C PHE A 216 -8.28 -11.44 -10.08
N ALA A 217 -8.96 -12.08 -11.02
CA ALA A 217 -8.35 -12.62 -12.24
C ALA A 217 -9.21 -12.24 -13.45
N ALA A 218 -8.65 -11.53 -14.40
CA ALA A 218 -9.31 -11.21 -15.65
C ALA A 218 -9.38 -12.46 -16.54
N VAL A 219 -10.61 -12.90 -16.92
CA VAL A 219 -10.83 -14.08 -17.76
C VAL A 219 -11.24 -13.72 -19.18
N ALA A 220 -11.82 -12.52 -19.37
CA ALA A 220 -12.15 -11.97 -20.67
C ALA A 220 -12.19 -10.44 -20.62
N THR A 221 -12.19 -9.80 -21.78
CA THR A 221 -12.36 -8.36 -21.93
C THR A 221 -13.48 -8.03 -22.92
N VAL A 222 -14.16 -6.91 -22.68
CA VAL A 222 -15.22 -6.38 -23.55
C VAL A 222 -15.09 -4.86 -23.66
N GLY A 223 -15.60 -4.30 -24.75
CA GLY A 223 -15.42 -2.89 -25.11
C GLY A 223 -14.21 -2.71 -26.03
N GLY A 224 -13.31 -1.82 -25.68
CA GLY A 224 -12.08 -1.62 -26.46
C GLY A 224 -11.15 -2.82 -26.39
N ARG A 225 -10.55 -3.20 -27.52
CA ARG A 225 -9.54 -4.28 -27.54
C ARG A 225 -8.28 -3.82 -26.84
N PRO A 226 -7.78 -4.55 -25.82
CA PRO A 226 -6.55 -4.16 -25.12
C PRO A 226 -5.34 -4.22 -26.06
N VAL A 227 -4.39 -3.30 -25.84
CA VAL A 227 -3.15 -3.18 -26.63
C VAL A 227 -1.98 -3.22 -25.65
N PHE A 228 -1.16 -4.27 -25.70
CA PHE A 228 0.03 -4.42 -24.87
C PHE A 228 1.28 -3.96 -25.62
N ALA A 229 2.20 -3.28 -24.93
CA ALA A 229 3.39 -2.67 -25.54
C ALA A 229 4.32 -3.69 -26.20
N ASP A 230 4.39 -4.91 -25.69
CA ASP A 230 5.32 -5.96 -26.16
C ASP A 230 4.73 -6.86 -27.27
N GLY A 231 3.59 -6.48 -27.86
CA GLY A 231 2.91 -7.34 -28.84
C GLY A 231 2.46 -8.69 -28.27
N ALA A 232 2.49 -8.85 -26.94
CA ALA A 232 2.10 -10.06 -26.26
C ALA A 232 0.60 -10.33 -26.48
N THR A 233 0.30 -11.38 -27.19
CA THR A 233 -1.08 -11.85 -27.47
C THR A 233 -1.67 -12.66 -26.30
N ALA A 234 -0.97 -12.77 -25.19
CA ALA A 234 -1.29 -13.68 -24.08
C ALA A 234 -2.21 -13.09 -23.00
N GLY A 235 -2.90 -11.99 -23.26
CA GLY A 235 -3.88 -11.42 -22.35
C GLY A 235 -5.24 -12.13 -22.37
N PRO A 236 -6.18 -11.75 -21.47
CA PRO A 236 -7.54 -12.27 -21.45
C PRO A 236 -8.24 -12.10 -22.82
N ARG A 237 -9.03 -13.11 -23.21
CA ARG A 237 -9.69 -13.12 -24.52
C ARG A 237 -10.61 -11.93 -24.70
N TRP A 238 -10.42 -11.13 -25.74
CA TRP A 238 -11.36 -10.10 -26.13
C TRP A 238 -12.63 -10.70 -26.76
N MET A 239 -13.80 -10.32 -26.30
CA MET A 239 -15.09 -10.90 -26.68
C MET A 239 -16.02 -9.93 -27.41
N GLY A 240 -15.54 -8.75 -27.78
CA GLY A 240 -16.30 -7.75 -28.55
C GLY A 240 -16.67 -6.50 -27.77
N GLY A 241 -17.64 -5.72 -28.28
CA GLY A 241 -18.07 -4.47 -27.65
C GLY A 241 -18.81 -4.66 -26.32
N LEU A 242 -19.09 -3.54 -25.62
CA LEU A 242 -19.74 -3.53 -24.29
C LEU A 242 -21.10 -4.27 -24.26
N GLY A 243 -21.86 -4.27 -25.35
CA GLY A 243 -23.14 -5.00 -25.45
C GLY A 243 -23.02 -6.52 -25.28
N ARG A 244 -21.81 -7.08 -25.42
CA ARG A 244 -21.56 -8.52 -25.20
C ARG A 244 -21.14 -8.88 -23.78
N THR A 245 -21.23 -7.95 -22.83
CA THR A 245 -20.74 -8.18 -21.45
C THR A 245 -21.47 -9.36 -20.77
N LEU A 246 -22.79 -9.44 -20.89
CA LEU A 246 -23.56 -10.57 -20.31
C LEU A 246 -23.20 -11.91 -20.95
N GLU A 247 -23.01 -11.93 -22.26
CA GLU A 247 -22.55 -13.11 -23.00
C GLU A 247 -21.16 -13.54 -22.53
N ALA A 248 -20.24 -12.58 -22.36
CA ALA A 248 -18.90 -12.84 -21.87
C ALA A 248 -18.93 -13.44 -20.45
N VAL A 249 -19.71 -12.88 -19.52
CA VAL A 249 -19.88 -13.43 -18.18
C VAL A 249 -20.42 -14.86 -18.20
N ARG A 250 -21.49 -15.10 -19.00
CA ARG A 250 -22.09 -16.46 -19.10
C ARG A 250 -21.11 -17.47 -19.70
N ARG A 251 -20.38 -17.12 -20.76
CA ARG A 251 -19.44 -18.04 -21.41
C ARG A 251 -18.21 -18.35 -20.57
N THR A 252 -17.74 -17.39 -19.77
CA THR A 252 -16.54 -17.57 -18.95
C THR A 252 -16.82 -18.06 -17.55
N GLY A 253 -18.10 -18.01 -17.10
CA GLY A 253 -18.45 -18.27 -15.70
C GLY A 253 -17.88 -17.23 -14.74
N ALA A 254 -17.62 -16.02 -15.20
CA ALA A 254 -17.07 -14.96 -14.37
C ALA A 254 -18.05 -14.58 -13.25
N SER A 255 -17.50 -14.32 -12.06
CA SER A 255 -18.27 -13.97 -10.86
C SER A 255 -18.67 -12.50 -10.77
N GLY A 256 -18.19 -11.66 -11.69
CA GLY A 256 -18.48 -10.23 -11.73
C GLY A 256 -17.81 -9.52 -12.90
N VAL A 257 -18.06 -8.22 -12.99
CA VAL A 257 -17.48 -7.37 -14.04
C VAL A 257 -16.71 -6.22 -13.41
N LEU A 258 -15.48 -6.00 -13.84
CA LEU A 258 -14.67 -4.84 -13.48
C LEU A 258 -14.77 -3.80 -14.58
N VAL A 259 -15.41 -2.66 -14.28
CA VAL A 259 -15.72 -1.60 -15.24
C VAL A 259 -14.78 -0.42 -15.06
N GLY A 260 -14.02 -0.07 -16.10
CA GLY A 260 -13.30 1.19 -16.21
C GLY A 260 -14.24 2.30 -16.66
N VAL A 261 -14.56 3.24 -15.78
CA VAL A 261 -15.59 4.26 -16.06
C VAL A 261 -15.04 5.53 -16.70
N ASN A 262 -13.75 5.82 -16.59
CA ASN A 262 -13.18 7.11 -17.01
C ASN A 262 -13.22 7.38 -18.52
N GLY A 263 -13.22 6.34 -19.33
CA GLY A 263 -13.27 6.46 -20.79
C GLY A 263 -14.64 6.16 -21.39
N LEU A 264 -15.62 5.78 -20.58
CA LEU A 264 -16.97 5.51 -21.02
C LEU A 264 -17.83 6.78 -20.91
N HIS A 265 -18.67 7.03 -21.94
CA HIS A 265 -19.70 8.05 -21.80
C HIS A 265 -20.66 7.67 -20.67
N GLY A 266 -21.11 8.64 -19.86
CA GLY A 266 -21.92 8.39 -18.66
C GLY A 266 -23.12 7.48 -18.88
N ASP A 267 -23.83 7.65 -20.00
CA ASP A 267 -24.98 6.80 -20.37
C ASP A 267 -24.57 5.34 -20.62
N ALA A 268 -23.45 5.08 -21.27
CA ALA A 268 -22.99 3.72 -21.54
C ALA A 268 -22.57 3.01 -20.25
N ALA A 269 -21.91 3.71 -19.34
CA ALA A 269 -21.54 3.18 -18.03
C ALA A 269 -22.78 2.87 -17.18
N ASN A 270 -23.75 3.79 -17.12
CA ASN A 270 -25.01 3.60 -16.40
C ASN A 270 -25.82 2.43 -16.95
N GLN A 271 -26.01 2.36 -18.27
CA GLN A 271 -26.72 1.25 -18.91
C GLN A 271 -26.05 -0.09 -18.63
N LEU A 272 -24.72 -0.15 -18.71
CA LEU A 272 -23.98 -1.36 -18.37
C LEU A 272 -24.21 -1.80 -16.92
N VAL A 273 -24.08 -0.88 -15.96
CA VAL A 273 -24.28 -1.17 -14.53
C VAL A 273 -25.71 -1.62 -14.24
N LEU A 274 -26.71 -0.95 -14.83
CA LEU A 274 -28.11 -1.34 -14.69
C LEU A 274 -28.40 -2.72 -15.27
N THR A 275 -27.84 -3.01 -16.45
CA THR A 275 -27.96 -4.32 -17.10
C THR A 275 -27.35 -5.44 -16.25
N LEU A 276 -26.17 -5.21 -15.67
CA LEU A 276 -25.51 -6.16 -14.76
C LEU A 276 -26.29 -6.34 -13.47
N SER A 277 -26.80 -5.25 -12.90
CA SER A 277 -27.63 -5.27 -11.68
C SER A 277 -28.92 -6.07 -11.89
N ALA A 278 -29.61 -5.86 -13.02
CA ALA A 278 -30.80 -6.62 -13.39
C ALA A 278 -30.51 -8.13 -13.57
N ALA A 279 -29.28 -8.47 -13.98
CA ALA A 279 -28.84 -9.86 -14.10
C ALA A 279 -28.28 -10.44 -12.79
N GLY A 280 -28.27 -9.69 -11.68
CA GLY A 280 -27.71 -10.11 -10.39
C GLY A 280 -26.17 -10.27 -10.41
N ILE A 281 -25.48 -9.65 -11.38
CA ILE A 281 -24.04 -9.71 -11.54
C ILE A 281 -23.38 -8.50 -10.86
N PRO A 282 -22.45 -8.71 -9.92
CA PRO A 282 -21.77 -7.59 -9.26
C PRO A 282 -20.85 -6.83 -10.23
N ALA A 283 -20.99 -5.50 -10.25
CA ALA A 283 -20.13 -4.59 -10.97
C ALA A 283 -19.13 -3.90 -10.03
N TYR A 284 -17.84 -3.98 -10.34
CA TYR A 284 -16.77 -3.29 -9.63
C TYR A 284 -16.33 -2.09 -10.46
N LEU A 285 -16.55 -0.87 -9.98
CA LEU A 285 -16.24 0.34 -10.73
C LEU A 285 -14.83 0.84 -10.40
N SER A 286 -13.98 1.00 -11.41
CA SER A 286 -12.68 1.63 -11.27
C SER A 286 -12.81 3.13 -11.52
N SER A 287 -12.64 3.95 -10.47
CA SER A 287 -12.68 5.41 -10.58
C SER A 287 -11.44 6.02 -11.24
N GLY A 288 -10.39 5.25 -11.47
CA GLY A 288 -9.09 5.75 -11.94
C GLY A 288 -8.31 6.62 -10.94
N LEU A 289 -8.88 6.90 -9.76
CA LEU A 289 -8.26 7.72 -8.71
C LEU A 289 -7.21 6.93 -7.91
N SER A 290 -6.19 6.43 -8.59
CA SER A 290 -5.17 5.54 -8.01
C SER A 290 -4.28 6.21 -6.94
N ALA A 291 -4.16 7.54 -6.98
CA ALA A 291 -3.38 8.32 -6.02
C ALA A 291 -4.14 8.64 -4.72
N ILE A 292 -5.45 8.36 -4.66
CA ILE A 292 -6.32 8.75 -3.55
C ILE A 292 -6.64 7.52 -2.69
N SER A 293 -6.30 7.59 -1.40
CA SER A 293 -6.67 6.55 -0.45
C SER A 293 -8.18 6.50 -0.26
N ARG A 294 -8.70 5.27 -0.12
CA ARG A 294 -10.10 5.02 0.24
C ARG A 294 -10.57 5.80 1.49
N VAL A 295 -9.67 6.04 2.44
CA VAL A 295 -9.98 6.79 3.67
C VAL A 295 -10.37 8.25 3.39
N ARG A 296 -9.90 8.80 2.25
CA ARG A 296 -10.20 10.16 1.81
C ARG A 296 -11.38 10.24 0.84
N LEU A 297 -11.92 9.10 0.43
CA LEU A 297 -12.99 9.01 -0.54
C LEU A 297 -14.30 8.66 0.21
N ASP A 298 -15.22 9.59 0.26
CA ASP A 298 -16.60 9.35 0.73
C ASP A 298 -17.56 9.40 -0.43
N THR A 299 -18.67 8.68 -0.31
CA THR A 299 -19.79 8.79 -1.25
C THR A 299 -20.88 9.65 -0.62
N LEU A 300 -21.28 10.70 -1.34
CA LEU A 300 -22.42 11.55 -1.01
C LEU A 300 -23.52 11.30 -2.01
N SER A 301 -24.77 11.33 -1.58
CA SER A 301 -25.92 11.33 -2.47
C SER A 301 -26.47 12.75 -2.55
N LEU A 302 -26.40 13.36 -3.73
CA LEU A 302 -27.00 14.67 -4.02
C LEU A 302 -28.10 14.45 -5.06
N ALA A 303 -29.33 14.77 -4.72
CA ALA A 303 -30.49 14.56 -5.58
C ALA A 303 -30.56 13.13 -6.18
N HIS A 304 -30.25 12.11 -5.37
CA HIS A 304 -30.20 10.68 -5.72
C HIS A 304 -29.01 10.27 -6.62
N GLU A 305 -28.15 11.21 -6.98
CA GLU A 305 -26.91 10.92 -7.73
C GLU A 305 -25.71 10.71 -6.77
N PRO A 306 -24.92 9.65 -6.94
CA PRO A 306 -23.76 9.39 -6.10
C PRO A 306 -22.57 10.25 -6.50
N PHE A 307 -22.09 11.10 -5.60
CA PHE A 307 -20.88 11.89 -5.75
C PHE A 307 -19.73 11.30 -4.94
N ALA A 308 -18.54 11.32 -5.51
CA ALA A 308 -17.32 11.00 -4.79
C ALA A 308 -16.71 12.28 -4.18
N LEU A 309 -16.77 12.42 -2.86
CA LEU A 309 -16.11 13.50 -2.14
C LEU A 309 -14.68 13.10 -1.81
N VAL A 310 -13.71 13.80 -2.37
CA VAL A 310 -12.29 13.65 -2.03
C VAL A 310 -11.92 14.65 -0.94
N ARG A 311 -11.66 14.16 0.26
CA ARG A 311 -11.21 15.02 1.36
C ARG A 311 -9.76 15.42 1.16
N PRO A 312 -9.39 16.71 1.38
CA PRO A 312 -8.00 17.12 1.36
C PRO A 312 -7.19 16.43 2.46
N PRO A 313 -5.88 16.20 2.27
CA PRO A 313 -5.03 15.65 3.31
C PRO A 313 -5.00 16.63 4.50
N ARG A 314 -5.46 16.17 5.65
CA ARG A 314 -5.45 16.97 6.89
C ARG A 314 -4.42 16.39 7.83
N HIS A 315 -3.31 17.10 8.00
CA HIS A 315 -2.33 16.79 9.04
C HIS A 315 -2.52 17.78 10.20
N SER A 316 -3.12 17.33 11.29
CA SER A 316 -3.23 18.17 12.47
C SER A 316 -1.85 18.34 13.12
N ARG A 317 -1.64 19.51 13.77
CA ARG A 317 -0.40 19.74 14.54
C ARG A 317 -0.20 18.67 15.63
N LEU A 318 -1.29 18.22 16.26
CA LEU A 318 -1.25 17.17 17.26
C LEU A 318 -0.76 15.83 16.67
N GLN A 319 -1.23 15.46 15.50
CA GLN A 319 -0.75 14.25 14.79
C GLN A 319 0.74 14.34 14.44
N ALA A 320 1.21 15.51 14.01
CA ALA A 320 2.64 15.73 13.74
C ALA A 320 3.50 15.63 15.00
N VAL A 321 3.02 16.16 16.13
CA VAL A 321 3.69 16.05 17.44
C VAL A 321 3.68 14.59 17.92
N ALA A 322 2.53 13.91 17.85
CA ALA A 322 2.41 12.51 18.23
C ALA A 322 3.33 11.61 17.40
N LYS A 323 3.37 11.82 16.08
CA LYS A 323 4.33 11.11 15.20
C LYS A 323 5.76 11.35 15.65
N ARG A 324 6.12 12.61 15.94
CA ARG A 324 7.49 12.93 16.36
C ARG A 324 7.84 12.29 17.69
N ALA A 325 6.94 12.29 18.65
CA ALA A 325 7.13 11.63 19.93
C ALA A 325 7.32 10.11 19.74
N LEU A 326 6.50 9.48 18.90
CA LEU A 326 6.62 8.06 18.56
C LEU A 326 7.98 7.76 17.88
N ASP A 327 8.38 8.57 16.90
CA ASP A 327 9.68 8.44 16.22
C ASP A 327 10.85 8.49 17.24
N LEU A 328 10.81 9.43 18.19
CA LEU A 328 11.84 9.58 19.21
C LEU A 328 11.89 8.38 20.16
N VAL A 329 10.75 7.96 20.69
CA VAL A 329 10.68 6.81 21.59
C VAL A 329 11.18 5.54 20.90
N LEU A 330 10.66 5.25 19.70
CA LEU A 330 11.05 4.05 18.96
C LEU A 330 12.52 4.09 18.55
N ALA A 331 13.02 5.23 18.06
CA ALA A 331 14.43 5.35 17.68
C ALA A 331 15.35 5.17 18.90
N SER A 332 14.99 5.72 20.07
CA SER A 332 15.78 5.54 21.29
C SER A 332 15.79 4.08 21.75
N VAL A 333 14.63 3.43 21.80
CA VAL A 333 14.52 2.01 22.18
C VAL A 333 15.28 1.12 21.21
N LEU A 334 15.09 1.30 19.89
CA LEU A 334 15.77 0.52 18.88
C LEU A 334 17.28 0.75 18.91
N LEU A 335 17.73 1.98 19.13
CA LEU A 335 19.16 2.29 19.23
C LEU A 335 19.82 1.56 20.40
N VAL A 336 19.21 1.57 21.58
CA VAL A 336 19.70 0.85 22.76
C VAL A 336 19.71 -0.67 22.51
N MET A 337 18.63 -1.22 21.96
CA MET A 337 18.53 -2.65 21.68
C MET A 337 19.52 -3.12 20.61
N THR A 338 19.80 -2.30 19.59
CA THR A 338 20.69 -2.66 18.48
C THR A 338 22.13 -2.22 18.68
N ALA A 339 22.43 -1.45 19.73
CA ALA A 339 23.80 -0.98 20.05
C ALA A 339 24.83 -2.13 20.13
N PRO A 340 24.58 -3.28 20.79
CA PRO A 340 25.52 -4.39 20.79
C PRO A 340 25.80 -4.93 19.39
N VAL A 341 24.76 -5.06 18.56
CA VAL A 341 24.89 -5.54 17.17
C VAL A 341 25.71 -4.55 16.33
N MET A 342 25.45 -3.25 16.50
CA MET A 342 26.25 -2.22 15.82
C MET A 342 27.71 -2.21 16.28
N ALA A 343 27.98 -2.43 17.57
CA ALA A 343 29.33 -2.51 18.09
C ALA A 343 30.10 -3.70 17.48
N VAL A 344 29.48 -4.88 17.44
CA VAL A 344 30.08 -6.06 16.77
C VAL A 344 30.34 -5.79 15.30
N ALA A 345 29.36 -5.23 14.57
CA ALA A 345 29.52 -4.88 13.17
C ALA A 345 30.66 -3.86 12.94
N ALA A 346 30.78 -2.87 13.84
CA ALA A 346 31.86 -1.87 13.80
C ALA A 346 33.23 -2.50 13.96
N VAL A 347 33.39 -3.44 14.90
CA VAL A 347 34.65 -4.20 15.09
C VAL A 347 34.95 -5.02 13.84
N LEU A 348 33.99 -5.76 13.30
CA LEU A 348 34.19 -6.57 12.09
C LEU A 348 34.63 -5.73 10.87
N ILE A 349 33.97 -4.56 10.66
CA ILE A 349 34.37 -3.63 9.59
C ILE A 349 35.82 -3.14 9.81
N LYS A 350 36.15 -2.78 11.04
CA LYS A 350 37.48 -2.27 11.37
C LYS A 350 38.59 -3.33 11.21
N MET A 351 38.28 -4.58 11.49
CA MET A 351 39.19 -5.72 11.32
C MET A 351 39.42 -6.06 9.84
N HIS A 352 38.44 -5.80 8.97
CA HIS A 352 38.53 -6.17 7.56
C HIS A 352 39.59 -5.36 6.79
N ASP A 353 39.55 -4.03 6.88
CA ASP A 353 40.44 -3.16 6.10
C ASP A 353 40.99 -1.95 6.87
N ARG A 354 40.77 -1.90 8.20
CA ARG A 354 41.18 -0.81 9.11
C ARG A 354 40.64 0.59 8.75
N GLY A 355 39.76 0.68 7.74
CA GLY A 355 39.15 1.93 7.30
C GLY A 355 38.05 2.49 8.25
N PRO A 356 37.33 3.56 7.88
CA PRO A 356 36.30 4.15 8.70
C PRO A 356 35.10 3.19 8.86
N VAL A 357 34.54 3.11 10.07
CA VAL A 357 33.36 2.27 10.38
C VAL A 357 32.09 2.84 9.75
N PHE A 358 31.93 4.16 9.80
CA PHE A 358 30.74 4.82 9.30
C PHE A 358 30.98 5.39 7.89
N PHE A 359 29.97 5.21 7.05
CA PHE A 359 29.84 5.87 5.77
C PHE A 359 28.86 7.03 5.91
N ARG A 360 29.21 8.17 5.34
CA ARG A 360 28.41 9.40 5.38
C ARG A 360 28.13 9.87 3.97
N GLN A 361 26.86 10.17 3.67
CA GLN A 361 26.45 10.59 2.34
C GLN A 361 25.40 11.70 2.42
N VAL A 362 25.56 12.72 1.60
CA VAL A 362 24.55 13.81 1.50
C VAL A 362 23.29 13.25 0.82
N ARG A 363 22.17 13.50 1.44
CA ARG A 363 20.82 13.16 0.96
C ARG A 363 19.91 14.36 1.09
N ILE A 364 18.81 14.35 0.32
CA ILE A 364 17.79 15.39 0.37
C ILE A 364 16.70 14.97 1.38
N GLY A 365 16.43 15.87 2.32
CA GLY A 365 15.46 15.71 3.39
C GLY A 365 14.17 16.48 3.17
N ARG A 366 13.51 16.83 4.29
CA ARG A 366 12.27 17.60 4.26
C ARG A 366 12.52 19.01 3.71
N ASN A 367 11.55 19.52 2.94
CA ASN A 367 11.60 20.82 2.25
C ASN A 367 12.78 20.98 1.27
N GLY A 368 13.37 19.88 0.80
CA GLY A 368 14.53 19.92 -0.10
C GLY A 368 15.86 20.21 0.61
N GLU A 369 15.89 20.28 1.94
CA GLU A 369 17.13 20.56 2.69
C GLU A 369 18.09 19.38 2.64
N PRO A 370 19.37 19.57 2.32
CA PRO A 370 20.37 18.52 2.38
C PRO A 370 20.69 18.15 3.84
N PHE A 371 20.95 16.86 4.06
CA PHE A 371 21.43 16.36 5.35
C PHE A 371 22.41 15.20 5.16
N THR A 372 23.23 14.94 6.17
CA THR A 372 24.18 13.82 6.17
C THR A 372 23.52 12.55 6.69
N LEU A 373 23.31 11.58 5.82
CA LEU A 373 22.88 10.23 6.15
C LEU A 373 24.07 9.44 6.71
N ILE A 374 23.85 8.70 7.79
CA ILE A 374 24.88 7.88 8.45
C ILE A 374 24.51 6.40 8.28
N LYS A 375 25.48 5.60 7.78
CA LYS A 375 25.37 4.13 7.66
C LYS A 375 26.64 3.45 8.16
N LEU A 376 26.58 2.15 8.44
CA LEU A 376 27.81 1.37 8.53
C LEU A 376 28.38 1.18 7.12
N ARG A 377 29.71 1.21 7.02
CA ARG A 377 30.39 0.99 5.75
C ARG A 377 30.31 -0.47 5.33
N THR A 378 29.83 -0.71 4.13
CA THR A 378 29.64 -2.04 3.55
C THR A 378 30.37 -2.22 2.22
N MET A 379 31.08 -1.20 1.78
CA MET A 379 31.85 -1.18 0.54
C MET A 379 33.31 -0.84 0.83
N GLU A 380 34.20 -1.16 -0.10
CA GLU A 380 35.60 -0.79 -0.09
C GLU A 380 35.79 0.73 0.00
N VAL A 381 36.96 1.19 0.46
CA VAL A 381 37.21 2.63 0.69
C VAL A 381 37.13 3.44 -0.60
N ASP A 382 37.51 2.86 -1.74
CA ASP A 382 37.55 3.46 -3.07
C ASP A 382 36.23 3.28 -3.87
N ALA A 383 35.18 2.76 -3.24
CA ALA A 383 33.94 2.37 -3.90
C ALA A 383 33.23 3.51 -4.66
N GLU A 384 33.33 4.77 -4.19
CA GLU A 384 32.73 5.92 -4.88
C GLU A 384 33.48 6.26 -6.16
N ALA A 385 34.81 6.20 -6.17
CA ALA A 385 35.62 6.43 -7.37
C ALA A 385 35.30 5.40 -8.48
N ARG A 386 35.03 4.16 -8.09
CA ARG A 386 34.68 3.05 -9.01
C ARG A 386 33.20 3.06 -9.47
N LEU A 387 32.40 4.02 -9.04
CA LEU A 387 30.98 4.08 -9.42
C LEU A 387 30.81 4.36 -10.93
N ALA A 388 31.64 5.21 -11.50
CA ALA A 388 31.57 5.57 -12.92
C ALA A 388 31.71 4.32 -13.82
N ASP A 389 32.61 3.42 -13.49
CA ASP A 389 32.88 2.18 -14.25
C ASP A 389 31.73 1.18 -14.23
N LEU A 390 30.83 1.32 -13.24
CA LEU A 390 29.70 0.40 -13.05
C LEU A 390 28.36 0.95 -13.55
N ARG A 391 28.29 2.19 -14.02
CA ARG A 391 27.05 2.79 -14.50
C ARG A 391 26.39 2.00 -15.62
N HIS A 392 27.16 1.42 -16.53
CA HIS A 392 26.67 0.58 -17.62
C HIS A 392 25.99 -0.72 -17.17
N ARG A 393 26.23 -1.15 -15.91
CA ARG A 393 25.62 -2.35 -15.31
C ARG A 393 24.36 -2.04 -14.49
N ASN A 394 23.83 -0.82 -14.56
CA ASN A 394 22.61 -0.46 -13.82
C ASN A 394 21.42 -1.32 -14.27
N GLU A 395 20.80 -2.00 -13.33
CA GLU A 395 19.62 -2.87 -13.55
C GLU A 395 18.29 -2.12 -13.41
N ARG A 396 18.33 -0.82 -13.10
CA ARG A 396 17.12 -0.02 -12.91
C ARG A 396 16.98 1.04 -13.98
N HIS A 397 15.74 1.29 -14.38
CA HIS A 397 15.39 2.43 -15.22
C HIS A 397 15.22 3.70 -14.38
N GLY A 398 15.47 4.86 -14.99
CA GLY A 398 15.37 6.17 -14.34
C GLY A 398 16.56 6.49 -13.41
N PRO A 399 16.41 7.44 -12.49
CA PRO A 399 17.50 8.00 -11.68
C PRO A 399 18.08 7.03 -10.62
N LEU A 400 17.41 5.90 -10.39
CA LEU A 400 17.83 4.95 -9.39
C LEU A 400 18.96 4.05 -9.91
N PHE A 401 19.99 3.85 -9.07
CA PHE A 401 21.12 2.96 -9.38
C PHE A 401 21.09 1.68 -8.55
N LYS A 402 21.21 0.53 -9.22
CA LYS A 402 21.33 -0.78 -8.58
C LYS A 402 22.09 -1.74 -9.48
N VAL A 403 23.08 -2.44 -8.91
CA VAL A 403 23.81 -3.53 -9.56
C VAL A 403 23.72 -4.75 -8.64
N SER A 404 23.23 -5.89 -9.18
CA SER A 404 23.24 -7.16 -8.47
C SER A 404 24.67 -7.72 -8.47
N GLY A 405 25.16 -8.13 -7.28
CA GLY A 405 26.54 -8.59 -7.16
C GLY A 405 27.58 -7.48 -7.36
N ASP A 406 27.31 -6.29 -6.83
CA ASP A 406 28.21 -5.13 -6.89
C ASP A 406 29.61 -5.50 -6.33
N PRO A 407 30.67 -5.47 -7.15
CA PRO A 407 32.03 -5.91 -6.75
C PRO A 407 32.69 -5.02 -5.70
N ARG A 408 32.09 -3.86 -5.40
CA ARG A 408 32.56 -2.93 -4.38
C ARG A 408 32.14 -3.33 -2.97
N VAL A 409 31.19 -4.27 -2.85
CA VAL A 409 30.64 -4.70 -1.56
C VAL A 409 31.59 -5.70 -0.91
N THR A 410 32.04 -5.39 0.32
CA THR A 410 32.88 -6.31 1.09
C THR A 410 32.10 -7.57 1.49
N PRO A 411 32.76 -8.73 1.75
CA PRO A 411 32.06 -9.93 2.21
C PRO A 411 31.21 -9.68 3.46
N ILE A 412 31.76 -8.98 4.46
CA ILE A 412 31.04 -8.58 5.68
C ILE A 412 29.89 -7.61 5.33
N GLY A 413 30.15 -6.66 4.43
CA GLY A 413 29.17 -5.70 3.95
C GLY A 413 27.96 -6.35 3.30
N GLY A 414 28.17 -7.47 2.60
CA GLY A 414 27.08 -8.25 2.01
C GLY A 414 26.10 -8.79 3.06
N TYR A 415 26.59 -9.31 4.18
CA TYR A 415 25.75 -9.75 5.30
C TYR A 415 25.04 -8.58 5.98
N LEU A 416 25.75 -7.48 6.27
CA LEU A 416 25.19 -6.30 6.91
C LEU A 416 24.04 -5.70 6.08
N ARG A 417 24.21 -5.58 4.75
CA ARG A 417 23.15 -5.09 3.83
C ARG A 417 21.95 -6.03 3.75
N SER A 418 22.21 -7.32 3.72
CA SER A 418 21.10 -8.28 3.61
C SER A 418 20.22 -8.30 4.86
N ALA A 419 20.81 -8.06 6.04
CA ALA A 419 20.10 -7.95 7.31
C ALA A 419 19.65 -6.50 7.64
N ALA A 420 19.95 -5.53 6.75
CA ALA A 420 19.70 -4.09 6.97
C ALA A 420 20.40 -3.54 8.25
N ILE A 421 21.43 -4.20 8.74
CA ILE A 421 22.23 -3.76 9.90
C ILE A 421 22.99 -2.48 9.56
N ASP A 422 23.40 -2.33 8.31
CA ASP A 422 24.10 -1.13 7.81
C ASP A 422 23.25 0.14 7.92
N GLU A 423 21.94 0.03 7.99
CA GLU A 423 21.02 1.16 8.08
C GLU A 423 20.70 1.58 9.53
N LEU A 424 21.07 0.77 10.54
CA LEU A 424 20.82 1.09 11.96
C LEU A 424 21.34 2.45 12.43
N PRO A 425 22.52 2.95 11.98
CA PRO A 425 22.96 4.30 12.37
C PRO A 425 22.07 5.44 11.90
N GLN A 426 21.15 5.20 10.94
CA GLN A 426 20.15 6.21 10.56
C GLN A 426 19.21 6.55 11.72
N LEU A 427 19.10 5.71 12.75
CA LEU A 427 18.35 6.04 13.97
C LEU A 427 18.89 7.32 14.64
N PHE A 428 20.18 7.65 14.52
CA PHE A 428 20.72 8.94 14.94
C PHE A 428 20.14 10.10 14.10
N ASN A 429 19.94 9.89 12.80
CA ASN A 429 19.28 10.89 11.95
C ASN A 429 17.80 11.08 12.34
N VAL A 430 17.14 10.03 12.85
CA VAL A 430 15.80 10.15 13.42
C VAL A 430 15.83 10.98 14.71
N LEU A 431 16.73 10.68 15.64
CA LEU A 431 16.85 11.43 16.91
C LEU A 431 17.14 12.91 16.69
N THR A 432 17.99 13.25 15.69
CA THR A 432 18.31 14.64 15.34
C THR A 432 17.20 15.35 14.55
N GLY A 433 16.12 14.65 14.17
CA GLY A 433 14.97 15.23 13.46
C GLY A 433 15.15 15.39 11.95
N ARG A 434 16.25 14.91 11.38
CA ARG A 434 16.49 14.91 9.93
C ARG A 434 15.70 13.80 9.23
N MET A 435 15.40 12.70 9.94
CA MET A 435 14.61 11.57 9.44
C MET A 435 13.45 11.23 10.39
N SER A 436 12.61 10.33 9.94
CA SER A 436 11.54 9.64 10.66
C SER A 436 11.78 8.13 10.60
N ILE A 437 11.15 7.33 11.44
CA ILE A 437 11.15 5.86 11.31
C ILE A 437 10.52 5.46 9.98
N VAL A 438 9.34 6.03 9.66
CA VAL A 438 8.59 5.74 8.42
C VAL A 438 8.49 7.00 7.57
N GLY A 439 8.81 6.87 6.29
CA GLY A 439 8.74 7.97 5.31
C GLY A 439 9.28 7.54 3.94
N PRO A 440 9.26 8.43 2.94
CA PRO A 440 9.91 8.21 1.66
C PRO A 440 11.41 7.94 1.81
N ARG A 441 11.98 7.12 0.92
CA ARG A 441 13.43 6.86 0.93
C ARG A 441 14.21 8.17 0.72
N PRO A 442 15.26 8.49 1.51
CA PRO A 442 16.07 9.69 1.27
C PRO A 442 16.79 9.61 -0.08
N ALA A 443 16.47 10.53 -0.98
CA ALA A 443 17.02 10.59 -2.33
C ALA A 443 18.42 11.22 -2.36
N LEU A 444 19.24 10.84 -3.35
CA LEU A 444 20.49 11.52 -3.67
C LEU A 444 20.21 12.89 -4.30
N PRO A 445 21.10 13.89 -4.15
CA PRO A 445 20.97 15.15 -4.87
C PRO A 445 20.86 14.96 -6.39
N ALA A 446 21.63 14.04 -6.97
CA ALA A 446 21.58 13.72 -8.39
C ALA A 446 20.24 13.08 -8.80
N GLU A 447 19.68 12.19 -7.97
CA GLU A 447 18.34 11.61 -8.21
C GLU A 447 17.27 12.72 -8.19
N THR A 448 17.37 13.65 -7.21
CA THR A 448 16.38 14.73 -7.03
C THR A 448 16.40 15.74 -8.17
N ALA A 449 17.55 15.96 -8.79
CA ALA A 449 17.68 16.86 -9.94
C ALA A 449 16.89 16.37 -11.19
N GLU A 450 16.62 15.04 -11.27
CA GLU A 450 15.83 14.44 -12.34
C GLU A 450 14.34 14.32 -11.99
N PHE A 451 13.91 14.73 -10.78
CA PHE A 451 12.52 14.64 -10.36
C PHE A 451 11.71 15.82 -10.92
N ASP A 452 10.55 15.52 -11.44
CA ASP A 452 9.57 16.54 -11.83
C ASP A 452 8.91 17.18 -10.59
N ASP A 453 8.17 18.27 -10.81
CA ASP A 453 7.50 19.05 -9.76
C ASP A 453 6.54 18.20 -8.93
N GLU A 454 5.89 17.21 -9.53
CA GLU A 454 4.99 16.31 -8.81
C GLU A 454 5.77 15.43 -7.83
N LEU A 455 6.85 14.82 -8.26
CA LEU A 455 7.67 13.95 -7.41
C LEU A 455 8.45 14.75 -6.34
N GLN A 456 8.76 16.04 -6.58
CA GLN A 456 9.34 16.92 -5.56
C GLN A 456 8.45 17.04 -4.30
N ARG A 457 7.14 16.82 -4.41
CA ARG A 457 6.21 16.79 -3.26
C ARG A 457 6.57 15.76 -2.19
N ARG A 458 7.36 14.73 -2.53
CA ARG A 458 7.85 13.75 -1.56
C ARG A 458 8.70 14.38 -0.44
N HIS A 459 9.27 15.55 -0.69
CA HIS A 459 10.06 16.31 0.28
C HIS A 459 9.20 17.12 1.26
N LEU A 460 7.88 17.13 1.15
CA LEU A 460 6.99 17.77 2.14
C LEU A 460 7.05 17.09 3.51
N VAL A 461 7.49 15.84 3.56
CA VAL A 461 7.64 15.05 4.79
C VAL A 461 9.10 14.67 5.03
N ARG A 462 9.42 14.24 6.27
CA ARG A 462 10.77 13.71 6.57
C ARG A 462 10.96 12.36 5.87
N PRO A 463 12.15 12.09 5.30
CA PRO A 463 12.48 10.77 4.78
C PRO A 463 12.53 9.74 5.91
N GLY A 464 12.22 8.48 5.59
CA GLY A 464 12.16 7.38 6.53
C GLY A 464 13.36 6.45 6.50
N VAL A 465 13.60 5.76 7.62
CA VAL A 465 14.48 4.58 7.68
C VAL A 465 13.83 3.42 6.91
N THR A 466 12.52 3.26 7.08
CA THR A 466 11.67 2.40 6.25
C THR A 466 10.56 3.21 5.58
N GLY A 467 9.88 2.63 4.60
CA GLY A 467 8.81 3.32 3.88
C GLY A 467 7.95 2.38 3.07
N LEU A 468 6.82 2.88 2.60
CA LEU A 468 5.82 2.12 1.88
C LEU A 468 6.42 1.41 0.64
N TRP A 469 7.22 2.14 -0.14
CA TRP A 469 7.92 1.55 -1.27
C TRP A 469 8.88 0.42 -0.90
N GLN A 470 9.61 0.55 0.24
CA GLN A 470 10.57 -0.45 0.68
C GLN A 470 9.91 -1.77 1.10
N VAL A 471 8.66 -1.70 1.53
CA VAL A 471 7.89 -2.85 2.03
C VAL A 471 7.02 -3.47 0.94
N GLU A 472 6.32 -2.67 0.13
CA GLU A 472 5.38 -3.14 -0.89
C GLU A 472 6.06 -3.44 -2.22
N ALA A 473 7.00 -2.59 -2.65
CA ALA A 473 7.70 -2.78 -3.89
C ALA A 473 8.73 -3.91 -3.78
N ASN A 474 8.39 -5.08 -4.27
CA ASN A 474 9.33 -6.17 -4.46
C ASN A 474 10.47 -5.73 -5.39
N HIS A 475 11.58 -6.47 -5.41
CA HIS A 475 12.83 -6.18 -6.13
C HIS A 475 12.71 -5.85 -7.64
N LYS A 476 11.50 -5.92 -8.21
CA LYS A 476 11.16 -5.63 -9.61
C LYS A 476 10.39 -4.32 -9.83
N ALA A 477 10.20 -3.51 -8.78
CA ALA A 477 9.41 -2.28 -8.92
C ALA A 477 10.04 -1.31 -9.92
N SER A 478 9.21 -0.81 -10.83
CA SER A 478 9.56 0.25 -11.76
C SER A 478 9.76 1.59 -11.02
N PHE A 479 10.34 2.58 -11.70
CA PHE A 479 10.43 3.94 -11.18
C PHE A 479 9.04 4.56 -10.95
N ASP A 480 8.09 4.25 -11.82
CA ASP A 480 6.70 4.73 -11.69
C ASP A 480 6.02 4.20 -10.42
N GLU A 481 6.28 2.95 -10.05
CA GLU A 481 5.75 2.39 -8.81
C GLU A 481 6.40 3.00 -7.58
N TYR A 482 7.71 3.25 -7.61
CA TYR A 482 8.43 4.00 -6.60
C TYR A 482 7.82 5.39 -6.41
N ARG A 483 7.62 6.14 -7.52
CA ARG A 483 6.97 7.45 -7.54
C ARG A 483 5.57 7.39 -6.93
N ARG A 484 4.74 6.46 -7.40
CA ARG A 484 3.37 6.27 -6.94
C ARG A 484 3.28 6.00 -5.44
N LEU A 485 4.10 5.10 -4.91
CA LEU A 485 4.06 4.72 -3.50
C LEU A 485 4.58 5.82 -2.57
N ASP A 486 5.62 6.56 -2.97
CA ASP A 486 6.13 7.67 -2.18
C ASP A 486 5.13 8.83 -2.13
N LEU A 487 4.52 9.21 -3.27
CA LEU A 487 3.47 10.23 -3.33
C LEU A 487 2.21 9.79 -2.59
N PHE A 488 1.82 8.51 -2.73
CA PHE A 488 0.70 7.96 -1.98
C PHE A 488 0.89 8.10 -0.47
N TYR A 489 2.10 7.80 0.04
CA TYR A 489 2.42 7.98 1.45
C TYR A 489 2.29 9.44 1.89
N VAL A 490 2.84 10.38 1.12
CA VAL A 490 2.79 11.82 1.44
C VAL A 490 1.35 12.32 1.49
N ASP A 491 0.54 11.96 0.51
CA ASP A 491 -0.82 12.47 0.37
C ASP A 491 -1.83 11.78 1.32
N ASN A 492 -1.52 10.58 1.78
CA ASN A 492 -2.48 9.76 2.55
C ASN A 492 -1.94 9.30 3.91
N TRP A 493 -0.90 9.96 4.42
CA TRP A 493 -0.28 9.58 5.67
C TRP A 493 -1.29 9.46 6.83
N SER A 494 -1.11 8.44 7.65
CA SER A 494 -1.81 8.24 8.91
C SER A 494 -0.93 7.44 9.89
N ALA A 495 -1.16 7.59 11.20
CA ALA A 495 -0.46 6.79 12.21
C ALA A 495 -0.66 5.27 12.01
N ALA A 496 -1.84 4.88 11.54
CA ALA A 496 -2.13 3.48 11.20
C ALA A 496 -1.30 2.98 10.01
N MET A 497 -1.02 3.85 9.03
CA MET A 497 -0.14 3.53 7.90
C MET A 497 1.31 3.34 8.38
N ASP A 498 1.80 4.21 9.24
CA ASP A 498 3.14 4.06 9.83
C ASP A 498 3.26 2.75 10.59
N LEU A 499 2.29 2.42 11.43
CA LEU A 499 2.27 1.18 12.18
C LEU A 499 2.25 -0.05 11.24
N ALA A 500 1.47 0.00 10.16
CA ALA A 500 1.43 -1.07 9.16
C ALA A 500 2.78 -1.23 8.46
N VAL A 501 3.41 -0.14 8.02
CA VAL A 501 4.74 -0.17 7.39
C VAL A 501 5.80 -0.72 8.34
N MET A 502 5.77 -0.34 9.62
CA MET A 502 6.69 -0.88 10.63
C MET A 502 6.51 -2.39 10.82
N ILE A 503 5.28 -2.86 10.96
CA ILE A 503 4.97 -4.29 11.08
C ILE A 503 5.41 -5.05 9.82
N ASP A 504 5.11 -4.53 8.65
CA ASP A 504 5.48 -5.16 7.38
C ASP A 504 6.99 -5.12 7.09
N THR A 505 7.72 -4.21 7.72
CA THR A 505 9.21 -4.15 7.63
C THR A 505 9.86 -5.37 8.28
N VAL A 506 9.34 -5.85 9.42
CA VAL A 506 9.93 -6.97 10.17
C VAL A 506 10.11 -8.24 9.33
N PRO A 507 9.09 -8.78 8.67
CA PRO A 507 9.26 -9.99 7.86
C PRO A 507 10.06 -9.74 6.57
N VAL A 508 10.12 -8.52 6.07
CA VAL A 508 10.99 -8.18 4.92
C VAL A 508 12.45 -8.33 5.34
N ILE A 509 12.83 -7.76 6.49
CA ILE A 509 14.18 -7.88 7.06
C ILE A 509 14.48 -9.33 7.42
N ALA A 510 13.58 -10.02 8.12
CA ALA A 510 13.76 -11.41 8.52
C ALA A 510 14.00 -12.34 7.30
N ARG A 511 13.19 -12.19 6.24
CA ARG A 511 13.38 -12.96 5.00
C ARG A 511 14.69 -12.65 4.31
N ARG A 512 15.15 -11.39 4.31
CA ARG A 512 16.45 -11.00 3.76
C ARG A 512 17.61 -11.63 4.56
N ALA A 513 17.55 -11.53 5.88
CA ALA A 513 18.55 -12.11 6.77
C ALA A 513 18.65 -13.65 6.62
N LEU A 514 17.50 -14.34 6.61
CA LEU A 514 17.46 -15.79 6.41
C LEU A 514 18.00 -16.23 5.04
N ARG A 515 17.76 -15.45 3.99
CA ARG A 515 18.33 -15.72 2.66
C ARG A 515 19.85 -15.51 2.65
N ALA A 516 20.36 -14.53 3.37
CA ALA A 516 21.80 -14.29 3.49
C ALA A 516 22.50 -15.43 4.21
N LEU A 517 21.91 -15.94 5.28
CA LEU A 517 22.46 -17.08 6.02
C LEU A 517 22.49 -18.40 5.20
N ARG A 518 21.59 -18.52 4.22
CA ARG A 518 21.49 -19.69 3.34
C ARG A 518 22.35 -19.60 2.07
N ARG A 519 22.88 -18.42 1.74
CA ARG A 519 23.80 -18.27 0.60
C ARG A 519 25.18 -18.76 1.02
N PRO A 520 25.83 -19.64 0.24
CA PRO A 520 27.27 -19.91 0.42
C PRO A 520 28.02 -18.58 0.29
N ALA A 521 29.12 -18.46 1.04
CA ALA A 521 30.01 -17.30 0.97
C ALA A 521 30.26 -16.94 -0.50
N PRO A 522 30.21 -15.65 -0.88
CA PRO A 522 30.53 -15.26 -2.25
C PRO A 522 31.92 -15.79 -2.58
N SER A 523 32.00 -16.63 -3.62
CA SER A 523 33.27 -17.05 -4.18
C SER A 523 34.07 -15.78 -4.50
N ALA A 524 35.32 -15.75 -4.11
CA ALA A 524 36.24 -14.66 -4.41
C ALA A 524 36.09 -14.27 -5.89
N PRO A 525 36.07 -12.96 -6.22
CA PRO A 525 35.96 -12.53 -7.61
C PRO A 525 37.06 -13.23 -8.39
N ALA A 526 36.71 -13.87 -9.51
CA ALA A 526 37.70 -14.43 -10.41
C ALA A 526 38.70 -13.31 -10.76
N PRO A 527 40.00 -13.57 -10.74
CA PRO A 527 41.00 -12.58 -11.10
C PRO A 527 40.62 -12.02 -12.46
N VAL A 528 40.53 -10.69 -12.56
CA VAL A 528 40.30 -9.98 -13.82
C VAL A 528 41.35 -10.50 -14.79
N GLY A 529 40.91 -11.32 -15.77
CA GLY A 529 41.78 -11.86 -16.76
C GLY A 529 42.54 -10.73 -17.44
N SER A 530 43.84 -10.89 -17.57
CA SER A 530 44.68 -10.02 -18.37
C SER A 530 44.01 -9.73 -19.70
N PRO A 531 44.10 -8.50 -20.21
CA PRO A 531 43.44 -8.11 -21.47
C PRO A 531 43.91 -9.08 -22.57
N SER A 532 42.97 -9.69 -23.26
CA SER A 532 43.23 -10.52 -24.44
C SER A 532 44.10 -9.72 -25.42
N PRO A 533 45.14 -10.31 -25.99
CA PRO A 533 45.99 -9.63 -26.95
C PRO A 533 45.12 -9.17 -28.14
N ILE A 534 45.29 -7.90 -28.47
CA ILE A 534 44.64 -7.24 -29.64
C ILE A 534 44.93 -8.11 -30.88
N PRO A 535 43.91 -8.50 -31.66
CA PRO A 535 44.15 -9.18 -32.92
C PRO A 535 45.01 -8.28 -33.82
N LYS A 536 46.16 -8.78 -34.30
CA LYS A 536 46.98 -8.09 -35.25
C LYS A 536 46.15 -7.73 -36.47
N ALA A 537 46.19 -6.46 -36.87
CA ALA A 537 45.58 -5.96 -38.10
C ALA A 537 46.02 -6.86 -39.27
N ILE A 538 45.05 -7.31 -40.02
CA ILE A 538 45.26 -7.98 -41.32
C ILE A 538 45.81 -6.90 -42.24
N GLU A 539 47.10 -6.95 -42.57
CA GLU A 539 47.67 -6.17 -43.66
C GLU A 539 46.99 -6.64 -44.97
N VAL A 540 46.24 -5.75 -45.59
CA VAL A 540 45.76 -5.89 -46.94
C VAL A 540 46.94 -5.43 -47.82
N GLY A 541 47.69 -6.37 -48.41
CA GLY A 541 48.71 -6.09 -49.36
C GLY A 541 48.16 -5.57 -50.69
N PRO A 542 48.98 -4.96 -51.56
CA PRO A 542 48.63 -4.11 -52.68
C PRO A 542 47.85 -4.78 -53.84
#